data_c0898a56b5ef2e6f7046246252eea209
#
_entry.id   c0898a56b5ef2e6f7046246252eea209
#
_cell.length_a   1.000
_cell.length_b   1.000
_cell.length_c   1.000
_cell.angle_alpha   90.00
_cell.angle_beta   90.00
_cell.angle_gamma   90.00
#
_symmetry.space_group_name_H-M   'P 1'
#
loop_
_entity.id
_entity.type
_entity.pdbx_description
1 polymer ?
#
loop_
_entity_poly.entity_id
_entity_poly.type
_entity_poly.pdbx_seq_one_letter_code
_entity_poly.pdbx_strand_id
1 'polypeptide(L)'
;MIEAFFISTILFPALQGAAFIQPFIPPQETRIITVTAYSSTVDQCDADPFITAYNTKVRQGIVAANFLEKGTQIMFPEAFGSQIFVVEDKMHERFKYRVDIWMPSVQAAKEFGVKKIRMVIL
;
A
#
# COMPACT_ATOMS: atom_id res chain seq x y z
N MET A 1 -9.23 -28.10 -45.82
CA MET A 1 -9.13 -27.75 -45.37
C MET A 1 -9.28 -27.32 -44.88
N ILE A 2 -9.37 -27.11 -44.66
CA ILE A 2 -9.48 -26.67 -44.15
C ILE A 2 -9.59 -26.27 -43.36
N GLU A 3 -9.62 -26.20 -42.86
CA GLU A 3 -9.68 -25.77 -42.20
C GLU A 3 -9.69 -25.32 -41.36
N ALA A 4 -9.94 -25.46 -41.52
CA ALA A 4 -10.04 -25.00 -40.94
C ALA A 4 -9.94 -24.67 -40.09
N PHE A 5 -9.73 -24.74 -40.01
CA PHE A 5 -9.72 -24.31 -39.53
C PHE A 5 -9.65 -23.82 -38.72
N PHE A 6 -9.60 -23.82 -38.67
CA PHE A 6 -9.79 -23.41 -38.22
C PHE A 6 -9.98 -23.01 -37.47
N ILE A 7 -10.02 -23.23 -37.59
CA ILE A 7 -10.44 -22.90 -37.04
C ILE A 7 -10.67 -22.63 -36.20
N SER A 8 -10.65 -22.75 -36.36
CA SER A 8 -10.96 -22.39 -35.72
C SER A 8 -11.13 -22.12 -34.81
N THR A 9 -11.10 -22.29 -34.92
CA THR A 9 -11.28 -21.98 -34.24
C THR A 9 -11.32 -21.71 -33.36
N ILE A 10 -11.39 -21.84 -33.57
CA ILE A 10 -11.47 -21.52 -32.88
C ILE A 10 -11.65 -21.31 -32.06
N LEU A 11 -11.45 -21.47 -31.94
CA LEU A 11 -11.63 -21.19 -31.38
C LEU A 11 -11.78 -20.82 -30.57
N PHE A 12 -11.90 -20.88 -30.49
CA PHE A 12 -12.15 -20.36 -29.87
C PHE A 12 -12.69 -20.07 -29.20
N PRO A 13 -12.89 -20.36 -29.19
CA PRO A 13 -13.46 -19.93 -28.48
C PRO A 13 -13.94 -19.59 -27.84
N ALA A 14 -14.40 -19.58 -28.12
CA ALA A 14 -14.67 -19.12 -27.49
C ALA A 14 -14.80 -19.02 -26.86
N LEU A 15 -14.52 -18.96 -26.67
CA LEU A 15 -14.29 -18.62 -26.13
C LEU A 15 -14.32 -18.16 -25.61
N GLN A 16 -14.79 -18.42 -25.61
CA GLN A 16 -14.61 -17.72 -24.62
C GLN A 16 -14.64 -16.29 -24.44
N GLY A 17 -15.28 -15.57 -24.89
CA GLY A 17 -15.34 -14.23 -25.16
C GLY A 17 -15.17 -13.29 -24.03
N ALA A 18 -16.21 -13.05 -23.25
CA ALA A 18 -16.15 -12.15 -22.12
C ALA A 18 -15.06 -12.57 -21.11
N ALA A 19 -14.81 -13.85 -21.02
CA ALA A 19 -13.79 -14.34 -20.09
C ALA A 19 -12.38 -13.86 -20.46
N PHE A 20 -12.18 -13.45 -21.69
CA PHE A 20 -10.87 -13.00 -22.15
C PHE A 20 -10.70 -11.50 -22.15
N ILE A 21 -11.72 -10.77 -21.73
CA ILE A 21 -11.65 -9.33 -21.62
C ILE A 21 -11.13 -8.98 -20.25
N GLN A 22 -9.89 -8.52 -20.20
CA GLN A 22 -9.27 -8.08 -18.95
C GLN A 22 -9.67 -6.65 -18.65
N PRO A 23 -10.02 -6.34 -17.41
CA PRO A 23 -10.23 -4.94 -17.05
C PRO A 23 -8.93 -4.18 -17.23
N PHE A 24 -9.03 -2.94 -17.64
CA PHE A 24 -7.87 -2.08 -17.73
C PHE A 24 -7.35 -1.79 -16.32
N ILE A 25 -6.09 -2.12 -16.07
CA ILE A 25 -5.41 -1.81 -14.82
C ILE A 25 -4.34 -0.78 -15.14
N PRO A 26 -4.49 0.45 -14.66
CA PRO A 26 -3.47 1.48 -14.93
C PRO A 26 -2.13 1.06 -14.36
N PRO A 27 -1.03 1.50 -14.97
CA PRO A 27 0.29 1.28 -14.39
C PRO A 27 0.34 1.84 -12.97
N GLN A 28 0.90 1.06 -12.06
CA GLN A 28 1.05 1.45 -10.66
C GLN A 28 2.42 2.05 -10.47
N GLU A 29 2.48 3.11 -9.68
CA GLU A 29 3.75 3.74 -9.37
C GLU A 29 4.49 2.92 -8.32
N THR A 30 5.77 2.65 -8.56
CA THR A 30 6.60 1.86 -7.66
C THR A 30 7.85 2.66 -7.31
N ARG A 31 8.19 2.70 -6.02
CA ARG A 31 9.37 3.42 -5.52
C ARG A 31 10.06 2.59 -4.45
N ILE A 32 11.38 2.73 -4.37
CA ILE A 32 12.13 2.28 -3.19
C ILE A 32 12.13 3.43 -2.20
N ILE A 33 11.68 3.17 -0.99
CA ILE A 33 11.47 4.23 -0.01
C ILE A 33 11.94 3.78 1.38
N THR A 34 12.31 4.76 2.20
CA THR A 34 12.64 4.51 3.61
C THR A 34 11.33 4.40 4.39
N VAL A 35 11.19 3.28 5.09
CA VAL A 35 9.99 2.98 5.87
C VAL A 35 10.41 2.74 7.32
N THR A 36 9.69 3.37 8.22
CA THR A 36 9.86 3.24 9.66
C THR A 36 8.55 2.82 10.28
N ALA A 37 8.51 2.68 11.58
CA ALA A 37 7.29 2.33 12.31
C ALA A 37 7.14 3.18 13.55
N TYR A 38 5.90 3.46 13.92
CA TYR A 38 5.59 4.21 15.12
C TYR A 38 4.43 3.56 15.85
N SER A 39 4.27 3.91 17.13
CA SER A 39 3.15 3.42 17.92
C SER A 39 2.54 4.59 18.69
N SER A 40 1.33 4.36 19.19
CA SER A 40 0.58 5.38 19.92
C SER A 40 0.80 5.21 21.41
N THR A 41 1.81 5.92 21.93
CA THR A 41 2.03 5.99 23.36
C THR A 41 2.14 7.47 23.75
N VAL A 42 1.80 7.75 25.02
CA VAL A 42 1.89 9.12 25.52
C VAL A 42 3.28 9.71 25.39
N ASP A 43 4.29 8.87 25.45
CA ASP A 43 5.68 9.31 25.35
C ASP A 43 6.11 9.66 23.94
N GLN A 44 5.35 9.26 22.94
CA GLN A 44 5.72 9.41 21.53
C GLN A 44 4.83 10.39 20.77
N CYS A 45 3.73 10.82 21.36
CA CYS A 45 2.75 11.67 20.70
C CYS A 45 2.43 12.90 21.54
N ASP A 46 2.24 14.03 20.89
CA ASP A 46 2.05 15.31 21.57
C ASP A 46 0.65 15.48 22.15
N ALA A 47 -0.38 15.13 21.41
CA ALA A 47 -1.75 15.35 21.85
C ALA A 47 -2.41 14.01 22.17
N ASP A 48 -3.43 13.63 21.40
CA ASP A 48 -4.06 12.33 21.57
C ASP A 48 -3.31 11.31 20.72
N PRO A 49 -2.59 10.35 21.33
CA PRO A 49 -1.79 9.40 20.55
C PRO A 49 -2.62 8.42 19.73
N PHE A 50 -3.92 8.38 19.94
CA PHE A 50 -4.81 7.47 19.22
C PHE A 50 -5.58 8.15 18.10
N ILE A 51 -5.33 9.44 17.87
CA ILE A 51 -5.95 10.20 16.79
C ILE A 51 -4.86 10.66 15.82
N THR A 52 -5.09 10.43 14.53
CA THR A 52 -4.16 10.83 13.48
C THR A 52 -4.22 12.31 13.19
N ALA A 53 -3.26 12.81 12.40
CA ALA A 53 -3.24 14.20 11.96
C ALA A 53 -4.49 14.56 11.15
N TYR A 54 -5.17 13.58 10.56
CA TYR A 54 -6.41 13.79 9.81
C TYR A 54 -7.66 13.51 10.65
N ASN A 55 -7.50 13.44 11.97
CA ASN A 55 -8.61 13.30 12.90
C ASN A 55 -9.34 11.96 12.77
N THR A 56 -8.61 10.91 12.46
CA THR A 56 -9.14 9.54 12.43
C THR A 56 -8.46 8.72 13.52
N LYS A 57 -9.07 7.58 13.86
CA LYS A 57 -8.52 6.72 14.90
C LYS A 57 -7.43 5.83 14.32
N VAL A 58 -6.30 5.73 15.02
CA VAL A 58 -5.21 4.84 14.58
C VAL A 58 -5.66 3.39 14.66
N ARG A 59 -5.14 2.59 13.74
CA ARG A 59 -5.40 1.15 13.67
C ARG A 59 -4.37 0.50 12.74
N GLN A 60 -4.34 -0.80 12.72
CA GLN A 60 -3.48 -1.50 11.77
C GLN A 60 -3.90 -1.15 10.34
N GLY A 61 -2.91 -0.98 9.47
CA GLY A 61 -3.14 -0.58 8.09
C GLY A 61 -3.05 0.91 7.86
N ILE A 62 -2.73 1.70 8.91
CA ILE A 62 -2.53 3.14 8.79
C ILE A 62 -1.04 3.43 8.62
N VAL A 63 -0.74 4.36 7.71
CA VAL A 63 0.61 4.91 7.59
C VAL A 63 0.57 6.43 7.63
N ALA A 64 1.69 7.00 8.06
CA ALA A 64 1.92 8.43 8.01
C ALA A 64 2.86 8.73 6.85
N ALA A 65 2.54 9.73 6.05
CA ALA A 65 3.38 10.16 4.95
C ALA A 65 3.02 11.59 4.57
N ASN A 66 4.06 12.43 4.42
CA ASN A 66 3.82 13.84 4.09
C ASN A 66 3.70 14.09 2.59
N PHE A 67 4.25 13.19 1.76
CA PHE A 67 4.29 13.39 0.31
C PHE A 67 3.16 12.70 -0.43
N LEU A 68 2.29 11.99 0.28
CA LEU A 68 1.13 11.30 -0.28
C LEU A 68 -0.14 11.89 0.29
N GLU A 69 -1.15 11.97 -0.55
CA GLU A 69 -2.43 12.51 -0.11
C GLU A 69 -3.16 11.56 0.83
N LYS A 70 -3.94 12.13 1.72
CA LYS A 70 -4.83 11.36 2.59
C LYS A 70 -5.68 10.40 1.76
N GLY A 71 -5.77 9.17 2.20
CA GLY A 71 -6.55 8.15 1.53
C GLY A 71 -5.79 7.39 0.45
N THR A 72 -4.55 7.78 0.14
CA THR A 72 -3.73 7.03 -0.80
C THR A 72 -3.52 5.61 -0.27
N GLN A 73 -3.70 4.62 -1.14
CA GLN A 73 -3.49 3.22 -0.79
C GLN A 73 -2.14 2.77 -1.33
N ILE A 74 -1.41 2.07 -0.48
CA ILE A 74 -0.06 1.59 -0.82
C ILE A 74 0.12 0.15 -0.36
N MET A 75 1.09 -0.52 -0.96
CA MET A 75 1.50 -1.86 -0.56
C MET A 75 3.01 -1.92 -0.45
N PHE A 76 3.48 -2.86 0.36
CA PHE A 76 4.92 -3.20 0.48
C PHE A 76 5.04 -4.69 0.22
N PRO A 77 5.07 -5.13 -1.05
CA PRO A 77 4.92 -6.55 -1.38
C PRO A 77 5.95 -7.47 -0.73
N GLU A 78 7.20 -7.06 -0.63
CA GLU A 78 8.25 -7.90 -0.06
C GLU A 78 8.13 -8.04 1.46
N ALA A 79 7.59 -7.04 2.13
CA ALA A 79 7.52 -7.05 3.59
C ALA A 79 6.16 -7.49 4.12
N PHE A 80 5.09 -7.16 3.43
CA PHE A 80 3.73 -7.36 3.92
C PHE A 80 2.81 -8.03 2.89
N GLY A 81 3.34 -8.53 1.79
CA GLY A 81 2.54 -9.23 0.78
C GLY A 81 1.48 -8.32 0.18
N SER A 82 0.25 -8.79 0.14
CA SER A 82 -0.86 -8.07 -0.49
C SER A 82 -1.59 -7.13 0.46
N GLN A 83 -1.09 -6.93 1.68
CA GLN A 83 -1.73 -6.03 2.62
C GLN A 83 -1.75 -4.61 2.08
N ILE A 84 -2.91 -3.96 2.15
CA ILE A 84 -3.08 -2.58 1.73
C ILE A 84 -3.01 -1.68 2.95
N PHE A 85 -2.21 -0.62 2.83
CA PHE A 85 -2.11 0.42 3.84
C PHE A 85 -2.72 1.70 3.29
N VAL A 86 -3.24 2.53 4.17
CA VAL A 86 -3.90 3.79 3.81
C VAL A 86 -3.20 4.94 4.50
N VAL A 87 -2.94 5.99 3.76
CA VAL A 87 -2.35 7.21 4.33
C VAL A 87 -3.44 7.96 5.09
N GLU A 88 -3.31 7.98 6.41
CA GLU A 88 -4.25 8.70 7.29
C GLU A 88 -3.54 9.51 8.35
N ASP A 89 -2.23 9.69 8.24
CA ASP A 89 -1.49 10.44 9.23
C ASP A 89 -0.34 11.20 8.57
N LYS A 90 0.29 12.06 9.33
CA LYS A 90 1.43 12.85 8.88
C LYS A 90 2.61 12.64 9.80
N MET A 91 3.80 12.86 9.25
CA MET A 91 5.06 12.85 9.98
C MET A 91 5.51 14.28 10.23
N HIS A 92 6.54 14.43 11.04
CA HIS A 92 7.21 15.73 11.17
C HIS A 92 7.59 16.23 9.77
N GLU A 93 7.43 17.51 9.53
CA GLU A 93 7.57 18.11 8.19
C GLU A 93 8.97 17.92 7.59
N ARG A 94 9.98 17.65 8.40
CA ARG A 94 11.33 17.38 7.90
C ARG A 94 11.43 16.07 7.14
N PHE A 95 10.49 15.15 7.34
CA PHE A 95 10.47 13.85 6.64
C PHE A 95 9.65 13.94 5.37
N LYS A 96 10.29 14.30 4.27
CA LYS A 96 9.56 14.58 3.03
C LYS A 96 9.27 13.34 2.20
N TYR A 97 10.10 12.32 2.29
CA TYR A 97 9.98 11.14 1.43
C TYR A 97 10.14 9.86 2.25
N ARG A 98 9.39 9.77 3.35
CA ARG A 98 9.36 8.61 4.22
C ARG A 98 7.94 8.14 4.43
N VAL A 99 7.81 6.87 4.77
CA VAL A 99 6.52 6.32 5.24
C VAL A 99 6.75 5.74 6.62
N ASP A 100 5.83 5.98 7.51
CA ASP A 100 5.89 5.51 8.89
C ASP A 100 4.65 4.66 9.15
N ILE A 101 4.85 3.38 9.46
CA ILE A 101 3.74 2.43 9.62
C ILE A 101 3.32 2.40 11.07
N TRP A 102 2.03 2.60 11.33
CA TRP A 102 1.52 2.46 12.69
C TRP A 102 1.55 1.00 13.12
N MET A 103 2.03 0.77 14.33
CA MET A 103 2.08 -0.56 14.94
C MET A 103 1.49 -0.53 16.33
N PRO A 104 0.92 -1.65 16.80
CA PRO A 104 0.16 -1.65 18.05
C PRO A 104 1.01 -1.50 19.32
N SER A 105 2.32 -1.62 19.22
CA SER A 105 3.17 -1.50 20.40
C SER A 105 4.52 -0.88 20.05
N VAL A 106 5.17 -0.31 21.06
CA VAL A 106 6.54 0.21 20.94
C VAL A 106 7.49 -0.92 20.55
N GLN A 107 7.30 -2.09 21.14
CA GLN A 107 8.12 -3.26 20.83
C GLN A 107 8.04 -3.62 19.35
N ALA A 108 6.84 -3.71 18.81
CA ALA A 108 6.65 -4.03 17.39
C ALA A 108 7.30 -2.98 16.49
N ALA A 109 7.14 -1.70 16.83
CA ALA A 109 7.75 -0.62 16.06
C ALA A 109 9.27 -0.69 16.09
N LYS A 110 9.84 -0.98 17.25
CA LYS A 110 11.30 -1.12 17.39
C LYS A 110 11.83 -2.31 16.62
N GLU A 111 11.12 -3.42 16.65
CA GLU A 111 11.52 -4.62 15.93
C GLU A 111 11.47 -4.42 14.41
N PHE A 112 10.50 -3.65 13.95
CA PHE A 112 10.44 -3.31 12.54
C PHE A 112 11.67 -2.50 12.11
N GLY A 113 12.02 -1.50 12.91
CA GLY A 113 13.20 -0.67 12.67
C GLY A 113 13.06 0.24 11.46
N VAL A 114 14.15 0.38 10.72
CA VAL A 114 14.21 1.22 9.52
C VAL A 114 14.56 0.33 8.33
N LYS A 115 13.78 0.40 7.28
CA LYS A 115 13.98 -0.43 6.09
C LYS A 115 13.90 0.41 4.83
N LYS A 116 14.65 0.01 3.83
CA LYS A 116 14.50 0.53 2.47
C LYS A 116 13.85 -0.57 1.64
N ILE A 117 12.60 -0.38 1.29
CA ILE A 117 11.81 -1.40 0.62
C ILE A 117 10.98 -0.80 -0.49
N ARG A 118 10.51 -1.67 -1.36
CA ARG A 118 9.68 -1.27 -2.49
C ARG A 118 8.27 -0.96 -2.01
N MET A 119 7.77 0.20 -2.40
CA MET A 119 6.39 0.63 -2.15
C MET A 119 5.67 0.72 -3.48
N VAL A 120 4.46 0.19 -3.52
CA VAL A 120 3.58 0.28 -4.68
C VAL A 120 2.41 1.20 -4.32
N ILE A 121 2.21 2.24 -5.11
CA ILE A 121 1.08 3.15 -4.95
C ILE A 121 -0.04 2.66 -5.86
N LEU A 122 -1.18 2.38 -5.26
CA LEU A 122 -2.34 1.85 -5.97
C LEU A 122 -3.19 2.92 -6.62
#